data_9f270153fe4521225477b801b2b18eae
#
_entry.id   9f270153fe4521225477b801b2b18eae
#
_cell.length_a   1.000
_cell.length_b   1.000
_cell.length_c   1.000
_cell.angle_alpha   90.00
_cell.angle_beta   90.00
_cell.angle_gamma   90.00
#
_symmetry.space_group_name_H-M   'P 1'
#
loop_
_entity.id
_entity.type
_entity.pdbx_description
1 polymer ?
#
loop_
_entity_poly.entity_id
_entity_poly.type
_entity_poly.pdbx_seq_one_letter_code
_entity_poly.pdbx_strand_id
1 'polypeptide(L)'
;MTDERTDARSPRRKAAAGKGAAGSARRQVSLNFETPDDIICGVDEAGRGPLAGPVVAAAVIFDPSKPMIRGLDDSKALSAKKRDELYDKIIDRALAYCIASATVEEIDSLNILHATMLAMKRAVEGLSVTPTLVKIDGNRCPTLNVRSEAVIGGDALVKCISAASILAKVTRDRMLLELHQTYPVYGFNAHAGYGTPQHLAALREHGPCEHHRRSFAPVRDAHVRFGTGVPLPAGELIAVPDMLADGMLDDAMLDSDAFGERSGA
;
A
#
# COMPACT_ATOMS: atom_id res chain seq x y z
N MET A 1 12.79 82.28 48.76
CA MET A 1 13.12 80.99 49.43
C MET A 1 11.93 80.11 49.30
N THR A 2 11.95 79.21 48.34
CA THR A 2 11.32 77.89 48.32
C THR A 2 11.45 77.33 46.91
N ASP A 3 12.10 76.24 46.85
CA ASP A 3 12.53 75.53 45.71
C ASP A 3 11.37 74.59 45.25
N GLU A 4 10.82 74.79 44.07
CA GLU A 4 9.85 73.87 43.46
C GLU A 4 10.52 73.08 42.35
N ARG A 5 10.88 71.82 42.66
CA ARG A 5 11.34 70.84 41.64
C ARG A 5 10.13 70.18 40.99
N THR A 6 9.88 70.50 39.81
CA THR A 6 8.92 69.82 38.94
C THR A 6 9.52 68.52 38.43
N ASP A 7 8.92 67.41 38.78
CA ASP A 7 9.21 66.03 38.39
C ASP A 7 8.57 65.78 36.99
N ALA A 8 9.39 65.71 35.96
CA ALA A 8 8.95 65.43 34.60
C ALA A 8 9.05 63.90 34.32
N ARG A 9 7.92 63.19 34.48
CA ARG A 9 7.78 61.78 34.09
C ARG A 9 7.72 61.65 32.57
N SER A 10 8.73 61.06 31.96
CA SER A 10 8.73 60.59 30.59
C SER A 10 7.73 59.44 30.37
N PRO A 11 6.98 59.43 29.24
CA PRO A 11 6.09 58.31 28.92
C PRO A 11 6.87 57.13 28.37
N ARG A 12 6.70 55.95 28.99
CA ARG A 12 7.19 54.66 28.54
C ARG A 12 6.59 54.34 27.16
N ARG A 13 7.42 54.23 26.13
CA ARG A 13 7.07 53.64 24.84
C ARG A 13 6.79 52.15 25.02
N LYS A 14 5.54 51.72 24.74
CA LYS A 14 5.18 50.32 24.57
C LYS A 14 5.84 49.80 23.28
N ALA A 15 6.72 48.80 23.43
CA ALA A 15 7.24 48.07 22.30
C ALA A 15 6.12 47.27 21.67
N ALA A 16 5.81 47.49 20.41
CA ALA A 16 4.91 46.67 19.60
C ALA A 16 5.60 45.34 19.30
N ALA A 17 5.01 44.23 19.77
CA ALA A 17 5.43 42.90 19.38
C ALA A 17 5.17 42.68 17.89
N GLY A 18 6.24 42.57 17.13
CA GLY A 18 6.16 42.20 15.71
C GLY A 18 5.59 40.81 15.58
N LYS A 19 4.44 40.69 14.93
CA LYS A 19 3.90 39.42 14.42
C LYS A 19 4.85 38.91 13.36
N GLY A 20 5.60 37.84 13.69
CA GLY A 20 6.38 37.08 12.74
C GLY A 20 5.47 36.56 11.62
N ALA A 21 5.73 37.01 10.43
CA ALA A 21 5.13 36.44 9.22
C ALA A 21 5.56 34.97 9.10
N ALA A 22 4.62 34.07 9.35
CA ALA A 22 4.78 32.67 9.00
C ALA A 22 4.98 32.62 7.47
N GLY A 23 6.21 32.35 7.06
CA GLY A 23 6.54 32.13 5.66
C GLY A 23 5.73 30.92 5.16
N SER A 24 4.72 31.19 4.34
CA SER A 24 4.04 30.19 3.54
C SER A 24 5.11 29.52 2.68
N ALA A 25 5.51 28.32 3.08
CA ALA A 25 6.29 27.43 2.24
C ALA A 25 5.47 27.19 0.97
N ARG A 26 5.78 27.88 -0.10
CA ARG A 26 5.23 27.62 -1.43
C ARG A 26 5.59 26.17 -1.76
N ARG A 27 4.58 25.29 -1.70
CA ARG A 27 4.65 23.93 -2.18
C ARG A 27 5.01 24.05 -3.66
N GLN A 28 6.28 23.76 -3.98
CA GLN A 28 6.73 23.66 -5.36
C GLN A 28 5.97 22.48 -5.97
N VAL A 29 4.92 22.77 -6.73
CA VAL A 29 4.28 21.79 -7.61
C VAL A 29 5.27 21.56 -8.73
N SER A 30 6.01 20.47 -8.69
CA SER A 30 6.81 20.02 -9.82
C SER A 30 5.82 19.63 -10.91
N LEU A 31 5.68 20.47 -11.92
CA LEU A 31 4.94 20.14 -13.14
C LEU A 31 5.81 19.15 -13.93
N ASN A 32 5.66 17.87 -13.64
CA ASN A 32 6.25 16.80 -14.44
C ASN A 32 5.43 16.67 -15.72
N PHE A 33 5.87 17.30 -16.80
CA PHE A 33 5.25 17.13 -18.10
C PHE A 33 5.68 15.78 -18.69
N GLU A 34 4.71 14.96 -19.06
CA GLU A 34 4.95 13.79 -19.91
C GLU A 34 5.42 14.29 -21.28
N THR A 35 6.42 13.64 -21.82
CA THR A 35 6.87 13.87 -23.20
C THR A 35 6.45 12.69 -24.08
N PRO A 36 6.27 12.89 -25.40
CA PRO A 36 5.92 11.79 -26.31
C PRO A 36 6.92 10.63 -26.30
N ASP A 37 8.16 10.88 -25.89
CA ASP A 37 9.25 9.89 -25.86
C ASP A 37 9.37 9.19 -24.49
N ASP A 38 8.48 9.48 -23.54
CA ASP A 38 8.56 8.86 -22.21
C ASP A 38 8.14 7.38 -22.25
N ILE A 39 9.01 6.54 -21.70
CA ILE A 39 8.70 5.14 -21.37
C ILE A 39 8.03 5.15 -20.00
N ILE A 40 6.69 5.06 -19.99
CA ILE A 40 5.88 5.21 -18.78
C ILE A 40 5.68 3.85 -18.12
N CYS A 41 6.03 3.76 -16.84
CA CYS A 41 5.76 2.62 -15.97
C CYS A 41 4.66 2.96 -14.99
N GLY A 42 3.66 2.09 -14.83
CA GLY A 42 2.68 2.14 -13.74
C GLY A 42 3.05 1.20 -12.62
N VAL A 43 2.86 1.62 -11.36
CA VAL A 43 3.17 0.84 -10.16
C VAL A 43 2.01 0.91 -9.18
N ASP A 44 1.65 -0.24 -8.62
CA ASP A 44 0.66 -0.35 -7.55
C ASP A 44 1.01 -1.51 -6.62
N GLU A 45 0.35 -1.57 -5.44
CA GLU A 45 0.55 -2.62 -4.44
C GLU A 45 -0.76 -3.31 -4.03
N ALA A 46 -0.61 -4.50 -3.45
CA ALA A 46 -1.68 -5.22 -2.77
C ALA A 46 -1.21 -5.75 -1.42
N GLY A 47 -2.10 -5.73 -0.42
CA GLY A 47 -1.82 -6.41 0.85
C GLY A 47 -1.23 -5.53 1.94
N ARG A 48 -1.54 -4.24 2.01
CA ARG A 48 -1.12 -3.37 3.14
C ARG A 48 -1.91 -3.64 4.42
N GLY A 49 -3.23 -3.77 4.32
CA GLY A 49 -4.12 -3.93 5.47
C GLY A 49 -4.19 -5.32 6.12
N PRO A 50 -3.97 -6.45 5.43
CA PRO A 50 -4.04 -7.79 6.02
C PRO A 50 -3.10 -8.03 7.20
N LEU A 51 -3.53 -8.93 8.10
CA LEU A 51 -2.76 -9.36 9.29
C LEU A 51 -1.70 -10.41 8.96
N ALA A 52 -1.77 -11.03 7.77
CA ALA A 52 -0.89 -12.10 7.36
C ALA A 52 -0.44 -11.95 5.90
N GLY A 53 0.71 -12.53 5.58
CA GLY A 53 1.30 -12.58 4.26
C GLY A 53 2.06 -11.30 3.87
N PRO A 54 2.78 -11.35 2.73
CA PRO A 54 3.59 -10.24 2.25
C PRO A 54 2.74 -9.08 1.75
N VAL A 55 3.37 -7.91 1.58
CA VAL A 55 2.90 -6.86 0.68
C VAL A 55 3.53 -7.11 -0.69
N VAL A 56 2.71 -7.08 -1.74
CA VAL A 56 3.12 -7.36 -3.12
C VAL A 56 2.94 -6.08 -3.95
N ALA A 57 3.93 -5.71 -4.72
CA ALA A 57 3.86 -4.61 -5.68
C ALA A 57 4.15 -5.13 -7.09
N ALA A 58 3.58 -4.47 -8.08
CA ALA A 58 3.87 -4.73 -9.48
C ALA A 58 4.21 -3.44 -10.22
N ALA A 59 5.04 -3.57 -11.24
CA ALA A 59 5.41 -2.52 -12.18
C ALA A 59 5.11 -3.00 -13.60
N VAL A 60 4.46 -2.15 -14.42
CA VAL A 60 4.04 -2.51 -15.78
C VAL A 60 4.36 -1.38 -16.75
N ILE A 61 5.02 -1.74 -17.86
CA ILE A 61 5.23 -0.89 -19.03
C ILE A 61 4.47 -1.50 -20.18
N PHE A 62 3.56 -0.76 -20.81
CA PHE A 62 2.86 -1.23 -22.00
C PHE A 62 3.71 -1.10 -23.26
N ASP A 63 3.54 -2.06 -24.15
CA ASP A 63 4.11 -2.01 -25.49
C ASP A 63 3.27 -1.09 -26.38
N PRO A 64 3.81 0.04 -26.85
CA PRO A 64 3.07 1.00 -27.67
C PRO A 64 2.69 0.42 -29.04
N SER A 65 3.35 -0.65 -29.50
CA SER A 65 3.02 -1.32 -30.77
C SER A 65 1.80 -2.26 -30.67
N LYS A 66 1.41 -2.61 -29.44
CA LYS A 66 0.27 -3.51 -29.18
C LYS A 66 -1.01 -2.71 -28.84
N PRO A 67 -2.19 -3.22 -29.21
CA PRO A 67 -3.43 -2.54 -28.85
C PRO A 67 -3.65 -2.55 -27.34
N MET A 68 -4.15 -1.42 -26.81
CA MET A 68 -4.47 -1.27 -25.38
C MET A 68 -5.45 -2.35 -24.92
N ILE A 69 -5.22 -2.88 -23.73
CA ILE A 69 -6.09 -3.88 -23.10
C ILE A 69 -7.39 -3.19 -22.67
N ARG A 70 -8.53 -3.72 -23.13
CA ARG A 70 -9.86 -3.22 -22.74
C ARG A 70 -10.28 -3.80 -21.41
N GLY A 71 -11.00 -2.99 -20.61
CA GLY A 71 -11.56 -3.41 -19.32
C GLY A 71 -10.55 -3.39 -18.17
N LEU A 72 -9.41 -2.71 -18.34
CA LEU A 72 -8.54 -2.35 -17.21
C LEU A 72 -9.24 -1.29 -16.37
N ASP A 73 -9.40 -1.58 -15.10
CA ASP A 73 -10.02 -0.73 -14.08
C ASP A 73 -9.37 -1.04 -12.73
N ASP A 74 -9.76 -0.31 -11.67
CA ASP A 74 -9.39 -0.66 -10.30
C ASP A 74 -9.64 -2.15 -10.05
N SER A 75 -8.63 -2.84 -9.54
CA SER A 75 -8.69 -4.29 -9.31
C SER A 75 -9.80 -4.71 -8.35
N LYS A 76 -10.22 -3.82 -7.45
CA LYS A 76 -11.31 -4.05 -6.49
C LYS A 76 -12.69 -4.00 -7.15
N ALA A 77 -12.84 -3.19 -8.21
CA ALA A 77 -14.10 -3.09 -8.99
C ALA A 77 -14.32 -4.30 -9.92
N LEU A 78 -13.32 -5.17 -10.07
CA LEU A 78 -13.37 -6.33 -10.97
C LEU A 78 -13.66 -7.62 -10.20
N SER A 79 -14.47 -8.52 -10.78
CA SER A 79 -14.62 -9.89 -10.24
C SER A 79 -13.28 -10.67 -10.30
N ALA A 80 -13.11 -11.68 -9.43
CA ALA A 80 -11.91 -12.51 -9.39
C ALA A 80 -11.62 -13.15 -10.76
N LYS A 81 -12.63 -13.72 -11.41
CA LYS A 81 -12.53 -14.30 -12.77
C LYS A 81 -12.03 -13.25 -13.78
N LYS A 82 -12.54 -12.03 -13.71
CA LYS A 82 -12.12 -10.96 -14.63
C LYS A 82 -10.70 -10.52 -14.37
N ARG A 83 -10.26 -10.46 -13.10
CA ARG A 83 -8.86 -10.19 -12.76
C ARG A 83 -7.91 -11.25 -13.32
N ASP A 84 -8.25 -12.53 -13.18
CA ASP A 84 -7.42 -13.63 -13.74
C ASP A 84 -7.32 -13.55 -15.26
N GLU A 85 -8.43 -13.31 -15.97
CA GLU A 85 -8.41 -13.13 -17.44
C GLU A 85 -7.54 -11.93 -17.87
N LEU A 86 -7.54 -10.85 -17.09
CA LEU A 86 -6.75 -9.66 -17.38
C LEU A 86 -5.28 -9.86 -17.01
N TYR A 87 -4.99 -10.60 -15.94
CA TYR A 87 -3.64 -10.94 -15.51
C TYR A 87 -2.84 -11.56 -16.68
N ASP A 88 -3.38 -12.60 -17.29
CA ASP A 88 -2.72 -13.28 -18.41
C ASP A 88 -2.54 -12.34 -19.62
N LYS A 89 -3.56 -11.51 -19.93
CA LYS A 89 -3.49 -10.52 -21.01
C LYS A 89 -2.45 -9.43 -20.75
N ILE A 90 -2.28 -9.00 -19.49
CA ILE A 90 -1.28 -8.01 -19.13
C ILE A 90 0.12 -8.58 -19.35
N ILE A 91 0.37 -9.80 -18.89
CA ILE A 91 1.67 -10.47 -19.07
C ILE A 91 2.01 -10.64 -20.56
N ASP A 92 1.05 -11.07 -21.38
CA ASP A 92 1.25 -11.26 -22.83
C ASP A 92 1.53 -9.93 -23.57
N ARG A 93 0.94 -8.83 -23.13
CA ARG A 93 0.96 -7.57 -23.89
C ARG A 93 1.89 -6.51 -23.32
N ALA A 94 2.38 -6.65 -22.10
CA ALA A 94 3.36 -5.74 -21.55
C ALA A 94 4.66 -5.75 -22.36
N LEU A 95 5.31 -4.62 -22.50
CA LEU A 95 6.69 -4.50 -22.97
C LEU A 95 7.64 -5.05 -21.89
N ALA A 96 7.37 -4.69 -20.64
CA ALA A 96 8.04 -5.22 -19.47
C ALA A 96 7.07 -5.20 -18.28
N TYR A 97 7.21 -6.16 -17.38
CA TYR A 97 6.57 -6.15 -16.08
C TYR A 97 7.49 -6.81 -15.06
N CYS A 98 7.30 -6.45 -13.80
CA CYS A 98 7.94 -7.12 -12.67
C CYS A 98 7.00 -7.12 -11.48
N ILE A 99 6.96 -8.24 -10.77
CA ILE A 99 6.21 -8.39 -9.53
C ILE A 99 7.22 -8.67 -8.42
N ALA A 100 7.15 -7.90 -7.35
CA ALA A 100 8.04 -8.03 -6.21
C ALA A 100 7.26 -7.92 -4.90
N SER A 101 7.86 -8.38 -3.81
CA SER A 101 7.23 -8.34 -2.51
C SER A 101 8.20 -7.86 -1.43
N ALA A 102 7.63 -7.44 -0.30
CA ALA A 102 8.33 -7.40 0.98
C ALA A 102 7.69 -8.41 1.93
N THR A 103 8.55 -9.16 2.62
CA THR A 103 8.15 -10.28 3.49
C THR A 103 7.51 -9.79 4.78
N VAL A 104 6.97 -10.73 5.57
CA VAL A 104 6.41 -10.42 6.89
C VAL A 104 7.48 -9.87 7.82
N GLU A 105 8.69 -10.43 7.79
CA GLU A 105 9.82 -9.97 8.59
C GLU A 105 10.26 -8.54 8.21
N GLU A 106 10.24 -8.23 6.90
CA GLU A 106 10.52 -6.87 6.42
C GLU A 106 9.42 -5.88 6.82
N ILE A 107 8.14 -6.31 6.80
CA ILE A 107 7.02 -5.49 7.29
C ILE A 107 7.18 -5.21 8.78
N ASP A 108 7.51 -6.22 9.58
CA ASP A 108 7.68 -6.08 11.02
C ASP A 108 8.90 -5.22 11.39
N SER A 109 9.96 -5.27 10.59
CA SER A 109 11.19 -4.49 10.79
C SER A 109 11.08 -3.04 10.33
N LEU A 110 10.47 -2.81 9.16
CA LEU A 110 10.45 -1.51 8.47
C LEU A 110 9.17 -0.72 8.71
N ASN A 111 8.13 -1.33 9.21
CA ASN A 111 6.71 -0.99 9.13
C ASN A 111 6.11 -1.14 7.71
N ILE A 112 4.77 -1.19 7.65
CA ILE A 112 4.05 -1.46 6.39
C ILE A 112 4.29 -0.39 5.33
N LEU A 113 4.45 0.88 5.69
CA LEU A 113 4.70 1.95 4.73
C LEU A 113 6.04 1.76 4.02
N HIS A 114 7.11 1.58 4.79
CA HIS A 114 8.46 1.41 4.22
C HIS A 114 8.63 0.07 3.51
N ALA A 115 8.00 -1.00 4.00
CA ALA A 115 7.96 -2.29 3.31
C ALA A 115 7.22 -2.20 1.97
N THR A 116 6.11 -1.42 1.88
CA THR A 116 5.44 -1.13 0.61
C THR A 116 6.37 -0.38 -0.35
N MET A 117 7.05 0.68 0.12
CA MET A 117 8.03 1.41 -0.70
C MET A 117 9.17 0.51 -1.19
N LEU A 118 9.63 -0.44 -0.36
CA LEU A 118 10.64 -1.42 -0.73
C LEU A 118 10.14 -2.37 -1.82
N ALA A 119 8.92 -2.90 -1.70
CA ALA A 119 8.31 -3.76 -2.71
C ALA A 119 8.14 -3.02 -4.05
N MET A 120 7.64 -1.78 -4.04
CA MET A 120 7.51 -0.94 -5.23
C MET A 120 8.87 -0.67 -5.89
N LYS A 121 9.89 -0.33 -5.08
CA LYS A 121 11.24 -0.12 -5.56
C LYS A 121 11.77 -1.38 -6.26
N ARG A 122 11.66 -2.54 -5.63
CA ARG A 122 12.07 -3.84 -6.20
C ARG A 122 11.34 -4.13 -7.52
N ALA A 123 10.04 -3.84 -7.60
CA ALA A 123 9.26 -4.04 -8.82
C ALA A 123 9.76 -3.16 -9.97
N VAL A 124 10.10 -1.89 -9.70
CA VAL A 124 10.65 -0.98 -10.74
C VAL A 124 12.07 -1.39 -11.14
N GLU A 125 12.94 -1.69 -10.18
CA GLU A 125 14.34 -2.08 -10.43
C GLU A 125 14.47 -3.45 -11.11
N GLY A 126 13.46 -4.32 -10.96
CA GLY A 126 13.41 -5.64 -11.60
C GLY A 126 12.88 -5.64 -13.03
N LEU A 127 12.48 -4.49 -13.58
CA LEU A 127 12.02 -4.40 -14.96
C LEU A 127 13.16 -4.66 -15.95
N SER A 128 12.88 -5.41 -17.02
CA SER A 128 13.83 -5.65 -18.13
C SER A 128 14.05 -4.42 -19.01
N VAL A 129 13.17 -3.42 -18.94
CA VAL A 129 13.25 -2.13 -19.64
C VAL A 129 13.23 -1.02 -18.60
N THR A 130 14.22 -0.13 -18.65
CA THR A 130 14.30 1.02 -17.75
C THR A 130 13.28 2.09 -18.15
N PRO A 131 12.31 2.45 -17.30
CA PRO A 131 11.38 3.53 -17.57
C PRO A 131 12.06 4.89 -17.50
N THR A 132 11.50 5.91 -18.18
CA THR A 132 11.91 7.31 -18.01
C THR A 132 11.01 8.07 -17.04
N LEU A 133 9.77 7.57 -16.84
CA LEU A 133 8.80 8.09 -15.89
C LEU A 133 8.04 6.95 -15.22
N VAL A 134 7.99 6.97 -13.88
CA VAL A 134 7.24 6.01 -13.07
C VAL A 134 6.04 6.71 -12.43
N LYS A 135 4.84 6.23 -12.72
CA LYS A 135 3.59 6.66 -12.10
C LYS A 135 3.17 5.64 -11.04
N ILE A 136 2.98 6.12 -9.83
CA ILE A 136 2.76 5.26 -8.65
C ILE A 136 1.39 5.58 -8.07
N ASP A 137 0.58 4.55 -7.82
CA ASP A 137 -0.67 4.76 -7.09
C ASP A 137 -0.42 5.31 -5.69
N GLY A 138 -1.29 6.24 -5.27
CA GLY A 138 -1.23 6.84 -3.94
C GLY A 138 -0.60 8.22 -3.89
N ASN A 139 -0.07 8.59 -2.71
CA ASN A 139 0.40 9.94 -2.39
C ASN A 139 1.91 10.05 -2.13
N ARG A 140 2.66 8.96 -2.31
CA ARG A 140 4.11 8.87 -2.04
C ARG A 140 4.81 8.01 -3.08
N CYS A 141 6.06 8.37 -3.38
CA CYS A 141 6.94 7.58 -4.23
C CYS A 141 8.06 6.95 -3.40
N PRO A 142 8.49 5.71 -3.73
CA PRO A 142 9.76 5.18 -3.24
C PRO A 142 10.94 6.00 -3.80
N THR A 143 12.09 5.89 -3.16
CA THR A 143 13.32 6.49 -3.69
C THR A 143 13.80 5.69 -4.88
N LEU A 144 13.73 6.27 -6.08
CA LEU A 144 14.11 5.68 -7.36
C LEU A 144 15.17 6.55 -8.05
N ASN A 145 15.96 5.93 -8.92
CA ASN A 145 16.93 6.65 -9.78
C ASN A 145 16.33 7.20 -11.07
N VAL A 146 14.99 7.16 -11.19
CA VAL A 146 14.22 7.64 -12.33
C VAL A 146 13.16 8.63 -11.86
N ARG A 147 12.67 9.49 -12.79
CA ARG A 147 11.56 10.38 -12.46
C ARG A 147 10.35 9.59 -11.98
N SER A 148 9.73 10.01 -10.90
CA SER A 148 8.53 9.37 -10.38
C SER A 148 7.53 10.40 -9.90
N GLU A 149 6.25 10.08 -10.09
CA GLU A 149 5.13 10.88 -9.62
C GLU A 149 4.07 10.00 -8.93
N ALA A 150 3.51 10.51 -7.86
CA ALA A 150 2.42 9.88 -7.15
C ALA A 150 1.09 10.34 -7.74
N VAL A 151 0.20 9.40 -8.06
CA VAL A 151 -1.11 9.64 -8.66
C VAL A 151 -2.17 9.10 -7.71
N ILE A 152 -2.94 9.98 -7.07
CA ILE A 152 -4.01 9.57 -6.16
C ILE A 152 -5.15 8.95 -6.97
N GLY A 153 -5.53 7.69 -6.65
CA GLY A 153 -6.51 6.92 -7.41
C GLY A 153 -6.02 6.59 -8.83
N GLY A 154 -4.73 6.40 -8.97
CA GLY A 154 -4.08 6.11 -10.25
C GLY A 154 -4.54 4.81 -10.87
N ASP A 155 -4.94 3.83 -10.06
CA ASP A 155 -5.51 2.55 -10.47
C ASP A 155 -6.78 2.69 -11.31
N ALA A 156 -7.61 3.70 -11.07
CA ALA A 156 -8.77 4.04 -11.91
C ALA A 156 -8.42 4.96 -13.10
N LEU A 157 -7.37 5.80 -12.97
CA LEU A 157 -7.08 6.88 -13.91
C LEU A 157 -6.04 6.52 -14.97
N VAL A 158 -5.04 5.69 -14.61
CA VAL A 158 -3.85 5.43 -15.42
C VAL A 158 -3.75 3.95 -15.75
N LYS A 159 -3.90 3.57 -17.00
CA LYS A 159 -4.03 2.14 -17.42
C LYS A 159 -2.83 1.25 -17.05
N CYS A 160 -1.60 1.78 -17.03
CA CYS A 160 -0.46 1.00 -16.57
C CYS A 160 -0.48 0.79 -15.05
N ILE A 161 -1.03 1.74 -14.25
CA ILE A 161 -1.27 1.54 -12.82
C ILE A 161 -2.41 0.52 -12.61
N SER A 162 -3.53 0.63 -13.36
CA SER A 162 -4.61 -0.39 -13.32
C SER A 162 -4.09 -1.80 -13.59
N ALA A 163 -3.17 -1.93 -14.56
CA ALA A 163 -2.55 -3.22 -14.86
C ALA A 163 -1.66 -3.72 -13.70
N ALA A 164 -0.86 -2.84 -13.10
CA ALA A 164 -0.03 -3.14 -11.94
C ALA A 164 -0.89 -3.58 -10.74
N SER A 165 -2.00 -2.88 -10.47
CA SER A 165 -2.99 -3.23 -9.44
C SER A 165 -3.48 -4.68 -9.61
N ILE A 166 -3.90 -5.06 -10.83
CA ILE A 166 -4.36 -6.41 -11.12
C ILE A 166 -3.25 -7.44 -10.90
N LEU A 167 -2.02 -7.18 -11.39
CA LEU A 167 -0.90 -8.11 -11.21
C LEU A 167 -0.56 -8.30 -9.72
N ALA A 168 -0.49 -7.22 -8.96
CA ALA A 168 -0.19 -7.27 -7.53
C ALA A 168 -1.29 -8.04 -6.77
N LYS A 169 -2.57 -7.73 -7.04
CA LYS A 169 -3.72 -8.34 -6.37
C LYS A 169 -3.82 -9.84 -6.64
N VAL A 170 -3.79 -10.25 -7.91
CA VAL A 170 -3.91 -11.67 -8.29
C VAL A 170 -2.73 -12.48 -7.74
N THR A 171 -1.51 -11.97 -7.86
CA THR A 171 -0.33 -12.65 -7.33
C THR A 171 -0.44 -12.84 -5.82
N ARG A 172 -0.83 -11.79 -5.11
CA ARG A 172 -0.97 -11.88 -3.66
C ARG A 172 -2.08 -12.86 -3.24
N ASP A 173 -3.22 -12.83 -3.91
CA ASP A 173 -4.32 -13.75 -3.59
C ASP A 173 -3.90 -15.21 -3.81
N ARG A 174 -3.16 -15.52 -4.87
CA ARG A 174 -2.57 -16.86 -5.10
C ARG A 174 -1.61 -17.27 -3.98
N MET A 175 -0.75 -16.37 -3.50
CA MET A 175 0.12 -16.63 -2.36
C MET A 175 -0.67 -16.97 -1.09
N LEU A 176 -1.78 -16.30 -0.83
CA LEU A 176 -2.63 -16.59 0.34
C LEU A 176 -3.41 -17.90 0.20
N LEU A 177 -3.76 -18.30 -1.03
CA LEU A 177 -4.32 -19.64 -1.29
C LEU A 177 -3.30 -20.73 -1.02
N GLU A 178 -2.04 -20.56 -1.39
CA GLU A 178 -0.95 -21.48 -1.05
C GLU A 178 -0.74 -21.58 0.46
N LEU A 179 -0.73 -20.44 1.15
CA LEU A 179 -0.66 -20.41 2.61
C LEU A 179 -1.85 -21.10 3.29
N HIS A 180 -3.04 -21.04 2.69
CA HIS A 180 -4.20 -21.76 3.21
C HIS A 180 -4.03 -23.27 3.15
N GLN A 181 -3.34 -23.81 2.17
CA GLN A 181 -3.07 -25.25 2.09
C GLN A 181 -2.21 -25.74 3.26
N THR A 182 -1.26 -24.90 3.70
CA THR A 182 -0.37 -25.22 4.83
C THR A 182 -1.02 -24.91 6.19
N TYR A 183 -1.81 -23.84 6.25
CA TYR A 183 -2.42 -23.31 7.47
C TYR A 183 -3.95 -23.15 7.33
N PRO A 184 -4.71 -24.23 7.10
CA PRO A 184 -6.15 -24.16 6.80
C PRO A 184 -6.98 -23.59 7.94
N VAL A 185 -6.51 -23.68 9.18
CA VAL A 185 -7.20 -23.21 10.39
C VAL A 185 -7.50 -21.72 10.41
N TYR A 186 -6.70 -20.91 9.67
CA TYR A 186 -6.91 -19.45 9.61
C TYR A 186 -7.90 -19.02 8.55
N GLY A 187 -8.23 -19.84 7.55
CA GLY A 187 -9.19 -19.48 6.50
C GLY A 187 -8.69 -18.44 5.48
N PHE A 188 -7.39 -18.43 5.18
CA PHE A 188 -6.78 -17.45 4.25
C PHE A 188 -7.40 -17.42 2.84
N ASN A 189 -7.99 -18.53 2.40
CA ASN A 189 -8.70 -18.65 1.13
C ASN A 189 -9.98 -17.78 1.09
N ALA A 190 -10.61 -17.53 2.23
CA ALA A 190 -11.86 -16.78 2.29
C ALA A 190 -11.65 -15.27 2.42
N HIS A 191 -10.59 -14.83 3.09
CA HIS A 191 -10.40 -13.42 3.44
C HIS A 191 -9.00 -12.89 3.11
N ALA A 192 -8.19 -13.63 2.38
CA ALA A 192 -6.85 -13.22 1.93
C ALA A 192 -5.98 -12.57 3.03
N GLY A 193 -6.12 -13.03 4.29
CA GLY A 193 -5.37 -12.55 5.45
C GLY A 193 -5.90 -11.28 6.12
N TYR A 194 -7.01 -10.71 5.66
CA TYR A 194 -7.64 -9.55 6.33
C TYR A 194 -8.19 -9.93 7.71
N GLY A 195 -8.27 -8.94 8.61
CA GLY A 195 -8.72 -9.10 10.00
C GLY A 195 -10.22 -9.28 10.16
N THR A 196 -10.83 -10.19 9.39
CA THR A 196 -12.24 -10.52 9.50
C THR A 196 -12.55 -11.17 10.87
N PRO A 197 -13.83 -11.19 11.33
CA PRO A 197 -14.21 -11.88 12.55
C PRO A 197 -13.74 -13.33 12.60
N GLN A 198 -13.78 -14.03 11.46
CA GLN A 198 -13.29 -15.41 11.31
C GLN A 198 -11.77 -15.49 11.58
N HIS A 199 -10.98 -14.63 10.94
CA HIS A 199 -9.53 -14.62 11.11
C HIS A 199 -9.13 -14.25 12.54
N LEU A 200 -9.79 -13.26 13.14
CA LEU A 200 -9.56 -12.89 14.54
C LEU A 200 -9.96 -14.00 15.52
N ALA A 201 -11.00 -14.78 15.23
CA ALA A 201 -11.36 -15.94 16.01
C ALA A 201 -10.28 -17.03 15.92
N ALA A 202 -9.82 -17.34 14.72
CA ALA A 202 -8.73 -18.31 14.52
C ALA A 202 -7.43 -17.88 15.22
N LEU A 203 -7.07 -16.59 15.19
CA LEU A 203 -5.93 -16.08 15.95
C LEU A 203 -6.10 -16.24 17.47
N ARG A 204 -7.33 -16.07 18.00
CA ARG A 204 -7.60 -16.28 19.43
C ARG A 204 -7.55 -17.74 19.84
N GLU A 205 -7.88 -18.64 18.95
CA GLU A 205 -7.93 -20.09 19.21
C GLU A 205 -6.57 -20.77 18.99
N HIS A 206 -5.88 -20.46 17.90
CA HIS A 206 -4.68 -21.17 17.46
C HIS A 206 -3.38 -20.38 17.65
N GLY A 207 -3.47 -19.08 18.01
CA GLY A 207 -2.32 -18.18 18.01
C GLY A 207 -1.87 -17.80 16.61
N PRO A 208 -0.84 -16.94 16.47
CA PRO A 208 -0.30 -16.56 15.18
C PRO A 208 0.71 -17.59 14.65
N CYS A 209 0.69 -17.88 13.34
CA CYS A 209 1.77 -18.58 12.66
C CYS A 209 2.87 -17.59 12.21
N GLU A 210 3.96 -18.09 11.63
CA GLU A 210 5.10 -17.31 11.15
C GLU A 210 4.75 -16.30 10.06
N HIS A 211 3.66 -16.52 9.32
CA HIS A 211 3.19 -15.61 8.27
C HIS A 211 2.32 -14.46 8.77
N HIS A 212 2.07 -14.35 10.08
CA HIS A 212 1.35 -13.22 10.66
C HIS A 212 2.29 -12.08 11.02
N ARG A 213 1.84 -10.85 10.74
CA ARG A 213 2.59 -9.61 10.97
C ARG A 213 2.54 -9.22 12.45
N ARG A 214 3.62 -9.48 13.17
CA ARG A 214 3.70 -9.28 14.63
C ARG A 214 3.61 -7.82 15.04
N SER A 215 3.98 -6.89 14.19
CA SER A 215 3.85 -5.45 14.41
C SER A 215 2.39 -4.97 14.41
N PHE A 216 1.44 -5.76 13.86
CA PHE A 216 0.02 -5.42 13.81
C PHE A 216 -0.67 -5.78 15.12
N ALA A 217 -1.46 -4.84 15.68
CA ALA A 217 -2.03 -4.97 17.01
C ALA A 217 -2.76 -6.29 17.28
N PRO A 218 -3.70 -6.79 16.44
CA PRO A 218 -4.40 -8.04 16.72
C PRO A 218 -3.48 -9.26 16.79
N VAL A 219 -2.42 -9.27 15.98
CA VAL A 219 -1.43 -10.37 15.95
C VAL A 219 -0.53 -10.29 17.17
N ARG A 220 -0.06 -9.10 17.53
CA ARG A 220 0.75 -8.86 18.73
C ARG A 220 0.02 -9.29 20.00
N ASP A 221 -1.27 -8.94 20.12
CA ASP A 221 -2.09 -9.29 21.29
C ASP A 221 -2.30 -10.80 21.40
N ALA A 222 -2.53 -11.47 20.26
CA ALA A 222 -2.58 -12.93 20.21
C ALA A 222 -1.24 -13.57 20.58
N HIS A 223 -0.13 -13.01 20.10
CA HIS A 223 1.23 -13.50 20.39
C HIS A 223 1.56 -13.46 21.89
N VAL A 224 1.23 -12.34 22.57
CA VAL A 224 1.40 -12.20 24.03
C VAL A 224 0.60 -13.28 24.77
N ARG A 225 -0.64 -13.53 24.36
CA ARG A 225 -1.51 -14.54 24.98
C ARG A 225 -0.96 -15.96 24.88
N PHE A 226 -0.34 -16.32 23.76
CA PHE A 226 0.18 -17.67 23.53
C PHE A 226 1.61 -17.88 24.03
N GLY A 227 2.25 -16.85 24.61
CA GLY A 227 3.56 -16.96 25.26
C GLY A 227 4.69 -17.40 24.31
N THR A 228 4.57 -17.16 23.02
CA THR A 228 5.56 -17.57 22.03
C THR A 228 6.80 -16.68 22.08
N GLY A 229 7.49 -16.62 23.18
CA GLY A 229 8.68 -15.93 23.67
C GLY A 229 9.69 -15.26 22.72
N VAL A 230 9.31 -14.93 21.48
CA VAL A 230 10.16 -14.15 20.55
C VAL A 230 9.92 -12.65 20.82
N PRO A 231 10.96 -11.87 21.15
CA PRO A 231 10.85 -10.43 21.37
C PRO A 231 10.18 -9.77 20.15
N LEU A 232 9.24 -8.85 20.41
CA LEU A 232 8.68 -8.00 19.36
C LEU A 232 9.79 -7.09 18.81
N PRO A 233 9.88 -6.87 17.50
CA PRO A 233 10.80 -5.88 16.96
C PRO A 233 10.48 -4.52 17.57
N ALA A 234 11.53 -3.78 17.96
CA ALA A 234 11.43 -2.41 18.48
C ALA A 234 11.05 -1.47 17.34
N GLY A 235 9.76 -1.39 17.04
CA GLY A 235 9.19 -0.51 16.02
C GLY A 235 8.07 0.33 16.60
N GLU A 236 7.88 1.50 16.04
CA GLU A 236 6.81 2.43 16.40
C GLU A 236 5.44 1.75 16.26
N LEU A 237 4.63 1.77 17.30
CA LEU A 237 3.31 1.15 17.36
C LEU A 237 2.39 1.80 16.31
N ILE A 238 2.21 1.14 15.18
CA ILE A 238 1.21 1.58 14.22
C ILE A 238 -0.15 1.09 14.70
N ALA A 239 -0.98 2.02 15.17
CA ALA A 239 -2.41 1.77 15.29
C ALA A 239 -2.92 1.40 13.89
N VAL A 240 -3.55 0.24 13.75
CA VAL A 240 -4.30 -0.07 12.52
C VAL A 240 -5.40 1.00 12.47
N PRO A 241 -5.52 1.80 11.39
CA PRO A 241 -6.67 2.68 11.25
C PRO A 241 -7.93 1.83 11.48
N ASP A 242 -8.92 2.41 12.15
CA ASP A 242 -10.19 1.74 12.41
C ASP A 242 -10.88 1.48 11.04
N MET A 243 -10.52 0.36 10.42
CA MET A 243 -11.03 -0.03 9.09
C MET A 243 -12.51 -0.44 9.14
N LEU A 244 -13.12 -0.47 10.34
CA LEU A 244 -14.55 -0.68 10.51
C LEU A 244 -15.36 0.61 10.31
N ALA A 245 -14.71 1.79 10.36
CA ALA A 245 -15.37 3.08 10.21
C ALA A 245 -15.54 3.52 8.75
N ASP A 246 -14.74 3.00 7.81
CA ASP A 246 -14.68 3.48 6.42
C ASP A 246 -15.40 2.60 5.39
N GLY A 247 -16.29 1.71 5.79
CA GLY A 247 -17.13 0.96 4.82
C GLY A 247 -16.34 0.15 3.78
N MET A 248 -15.06 -0.14 4.01
CA MET A 248 -14.19 -0.91 3.11
C MET A 248 -14.31 -2.43 3.27
N LEU A 249 -15.47 -2.90 3.73
CA LEU A 249 -15.89 -4.28 3.49
C LEU A 249 -16.56 -4.27 2.11
N ASP A 250 -15.73 -4.35 1.06
CA ASP A 250 -16.25 -4.53 -0.29
C ASP A 250 -17.15 -5.77 -0.34
N ASP A 251 -18.37 -5.61 -0.85
CA ASP A 251 -19.37 -6.65 -1.18
C ASP A 251 -18.82 -7.79 -2.08
N ALA A 252 -17.57 -7.70 -2.52
CA ALA A 252 -16.89 -8.69 -3.34
C ALA A 252 -16.52 -10.00 -2.61
N MET A 253 -16.74 -10.09 -1.28
CA MET A 253 -16.48 -11.32 -0.52
C MET A 253 -17.69 -12.25 -0.38
N LEU A 254 -18.85 -11.91 -0.93
CA LEU A 254 -20.06 -12.73 -0.81
C LEU A 254 -20.30 -13.69 -1.97
N ASP A 255 -19.46 -13.69 -3.01
CA ASP A 255 -19.53 -14.70 -4.07
C ASP A 255 -18.89 -16.02 -3.60
N SER A 256 -19.52 -16.67 -2.61
CA SER A 256 -19.15 -17.99 -2.11
C SER A 256 -19.43 -19.13 -3.14
N ASP A 257 -20.03 -18.81 -4.28
CA ASP A 257 -20.46 -19.82 -5.25
C ASP A 257 -19.42 -20.15 -6.33
N ALA A 258 -18.24 -19.53 -6.30
CA ALA A 258 -17.23 -19.75 -7.33
C ALA A 258 -16.28 -20.93 -7.10
N PHE A 259 -16.37 -21.63 -5.95
CA PHE A 259 -15.48 -22.76 -5.60
C PHE A 259 -16.21 -24.08 -5.29
N GLY A 260 -17.46 -24.22 -5.73
CA GLY A 260 -18.20 -25.47 -5.69
C GLY A 260 -18.14 -26.20 -7.05
N GLU A 261 -17.73 -27.49 -6.98
CA GLU A 261 -17.88 -28.51 -8.02
C GLU A 261 -16.82 -28.58 -9.15
N ARG A 262 -15.66 -29.15 -8.82
CA ARG A 262 -15.02 -30.12 -9.72
C ARG A 262 -14.65 -31.39 -8.92
N SER A 263 -15.66 -32.24 -8.70
CA SER A 263 -15.41 -33.66 -8.43
C SER A 263 -16.46 -34.45 -9.19
N GLY A 264 -16.05 -35.30 -10.14
CA GLY A 264 -16.84 -36.41 -10.66
C GLY A 264 -17.06 -36.40 -12.16
N ALA A 265 -16.18 -37.03 -12.89
CA ALA A 265 -16.37 -38.17 -13.82
C ALA A 265 -15.10 -38.35 -14.63
#